data_1e546d054b70f7222bff726b08ce6711
#
_entry.id   1e546d054b70f7222bff726b08ce6711
#
_cell.length_a   1.000
_cell.length_b   1.000
_cell.length_c   1.000
_cell.angle_alpha   90.00
_cell.angle_beta   90.00
_cell.angle_gamma   90.00
#
_symmetry.space_group_name_H-M   'P 1'
#
loop_
_entity.id
_entity.type
_entity.pdbx_description
1 polymer ?
#
loop_
_entity_poly.entity_id
_entity_poly.type
_entity_poly.pdbx_seq_one_letter_code
_entity_poly.pdbx_strand_id
1 'polypeptide(L)'
;MNTADFLGKYLDVKIDRPLGSKHPKHGFIYPVNYGFVPNTLSADGEELDCYVLGIHEPINSFYGKCIAYIHRLNDDDDKLIIVPNNKNYSNQEIQVLTEFQEQYFKSVIIRDPSSMIFQKNIPELSISNLENTLKFYNTIGFKIEYSRPEDK
;
A
#
# COMPACT_ATOMS: atom_id res chain seq x y z
N MET A 1 -13.39 -12.47 -7.34
CA MET A 1 -12.54 -11.30 -7.65
C MET A 1 -11.30 -11.34 -6.79
N ASN A 2 -10.16 -11.17 -7.38
CA ASN A 2 -8.89 -11.29 -6.67
C ASN A 2 -8.26 -9.91 -6.56
N THR A 3 -7.85 -9.54 -5.36
CA THR A 3 -7.26 -8.22 -5.13
C THR A 3 -6.04 -7.99 -6.03
N ALA A 4 -5.26 -9.03 -6.26
CA ALA A 4 -4.07 -8.89 -7.10
C ALA A 4 -4.39 -8.48 -8.54
N ASP A 5 -5.62 -8.68 -8.98
CA ASP A 5 -6.01 -8.30 -10.32
C ASP A 5 -6.02 -6.78 -10.52
N PHE A 6 -6.03 -6.03 -9.45
CA PHE A 6 -6.03 -4.57 -9.56
C PHE A 6 -4.63 -3.99 -9.63
N LEU A 7 -3.61 -4.78 -9.36
CA LEU A 7 -2.25 -4.28 -9.39
C LEU A 7 -1.89 -3.76 -10.76
N GLY A 8 -1.36 -2.57 -10.82
CA GLY A 8 -0.94 -1.95 -12.08
C GLY A 8 -2.05 -1.25 -12.83
N LYS A 9 -3.28 -1.33 -12.36
CA LYS A 9 -4.42 -0.74 -13.06
C LYS A 9 -4.77 0.62 -12.51
N TYR A 10 -5.42 1.43 -13.34
CA TYR A 10 -5.94 2.71 -12.92
C TYR A 10 -7.39 2.51 -12.52
N LEU A 11 -7.76 3.07 -11.40
CA LEU A 11 -9.08 2.84 -10.81
C LEU A 11 -9.71 4.15 -10.40
N ASP A 12 -11.03 4.21 -10.53
CA ASP A 12 -11.80 5.31 -9.95
C ASP A 12 -12.14 4.91 -8.53
N VAL A 13 -11.82 5.76 -7.57
CA VAL A 13 -12.11 5.47 -6.18
C VAL A 13 -12.95 6.58 -5.59
N LYS A 14 -13.76 6.23 -4.63
CA LYS A 14 -14.57 7.18 -3.88
C LYS A 14 -13.94 7.34 -2.52
N ILE A 15 -13.91 8.58 -2.04
CA ILE A 15 -13.29 8.88 -0.76
C ILE A 15 -14.39 9.09 0.26
N ASP A 16 -14.45 8.24 1.27
CA ASP A 16 -15.42 8.41 2.34
C ASP A 16 -14.76 8.77 3.67
N ARG A 17 -13.43 8.80 3.70
CA ARG A 17 -12.68 9.30 4.85
C ARG A 17 -11.63 10.25 4.31
N PRO A 18 -12.00 11.50 4.02
CA PRO A 18 -11.04 12.44 3.45
C PRO A 18 -9.91 12.75 4.42
N LEU A 19 -8.79 13.18 3.86
CA LEU A 19 -7.67 13.63 4.64
C LEU A 19 -8.15 14.65 5.68
N GLY A 20 -7.78 14.46 6.93
CA GLY A 20 -8.20 15.36 8.01
C GLY A 20 -9.49 14.96 8.68
N SER A 21 -10.21 13.97 8.17
CA SER A 21 -11.43 13.52 8.81
C SER A 21 -11.10 12.62 9.99
N LYS A 22 -12.09 12.38 10.85
CA LYS A 22 -11.91 11.65 12.07
C LYS A 22 -12.57 10.29 11.96
N HIS A 23 -11.88 9.26 12.40
CA HIS A 23 -12.45 7.91 12.40
C HIS A 23 -13.65 7.89 13.34
N PRO A 24 -14.81 7.37 12.89
CA PRO A 24 -16.03 7.46 13.70
C PRO A 24 -15.99 6.69 15.01
N LYS A 25 -15.17 5.66 15.09
CA LYS A 25 -15.12 4.88 16.31
C LYS A 25 -13.87 5.14 17.12
N HIS A 26 -12.73 5.21 16.46
CA HIS A 26 -11.45 5.26 17.16
C HIS A 26 -10.92 6.66 17.35
N GLY A 27 -11.49 7.63 16.66
CA GLY A 27 -11.16 9.03 16.90
C GLY A 27 -9.87 9.54 16.30
N PHE A 28 -9.07 8.72 15.66
CA PHE A 28 -7.84 9.22 15.05
C PHE A 28 -8.19 10.00 13.78
N ILE A 29 -7.25 10.85 13.38
CA ILE A 29 -7.41 11.68 12.19
C ILE A 29 -6.73 10.98 11.02
N TYR A 30 -7.38 10.98 9.87
CA TYR A 30 -6.82 10.38 8.67
C TYR A 30 -5.77 11.32 8.08
N PRO A 31 -4.51 10.92 8.07
CA PRO A 31 -3.46 11.76 7.47
C PRO A 31 -3.36 11.61 5.97
N VAL A 32 -4.15 10.72 5.39
CA VAL A 32 -4.23 10.51 3.94
C VAL A 32 -5.68 10.30 3.60
N ASN A 33 -6.03 10.45 2.32
CA ASN A 33 -7.39 10.16 1.88
C ASN A 33 -7.60 8.66 1.88
N TYR A 34 -8.80 8.24 2.25
CA TYR A 34 -9.12 6.83 2.37
C TYR A 34 -10.53 6.62 1.83
N GLY A 35 -10.72 5.55 1.12
CA GLY A 35 -12.02 5.30 0.53
C GLY A 35 -12.16 3.88 0.03
N PHE A 36 -12.84 3.72 -1.09
CA PHE A 36 -13.14 2.39 -1.60
C PHE A 36 -13.29 2.43 -3.11
N VAL A 37 -13.22 1.27 -3.71
CA VAL A 37 -13.41 1.12 -5.15
C VAL A 37 -14.83 0.64 -5.37
N PRO A 38 -15.67 1.42 -6.04
CA PRO A 38 -17.07 1.03 -6.25
C PRO A 38 -17.17 -0.26 -7.07
N ASN A 39 -18.20 -1.02 -6.81
CA ASN A 39 -18.51 -2.24 -7.57
C ASN A 39 -17.47 -3.34 -7.40
N THR A 40 -16.78 -3.35 -6.27
CA THR A 40 -15.88 -4.45 -5.94
C THR A 40 -16.43 -5.19 -4.73
N LEU A 41 -15.83 -6.34 -4.45
CA LEU A 41 -16.28 -7.16 -3.33
C LEU A 41 -15.06 -7.72 -2.66
N SER A 42 -14.85 -7.37 -1.40
CA SER A 42 -13.74 -7.89 -0.63
C SER A 42 -14.18 -9.14 0.12
N ALA A 43 -13.25 -9.72 0.87
CA ALA A 43 -13.53 -10.95 1.60
C ALA A 43 -14.63 -10.77 2.64
N ASP A 44 -14.81 -9.57 3.16
CA ASP A 44 -15.82 -9.33 4.18
C ASP A 44 -17.18 -8.94 3.61
N GLY A 45 -17.32 -8.97 2.29
CA GLY A 45 -18.60 -8.65 1.65
C GLY A 45 -18.81 -7.17 1.36
N GLU A 46 -17.88 -6.33 1.74
CA GLU A 46 -17.98 -4.91 1.49
C GLU A 46 -17.13 -4.55 0.28
N GLU A 47 -17.25 -3.32 -0.16
CA GLU A 47 -16.40 -2.85 -1.24
C GLU A 47 -14.95 -2.79 -0.78
N LEU A 48 -14.03 -2.91 -1.74
CA LEU A 48 -12.61 -2.99 -1.43
C LEU A 48 -12.09 -1.61 -1.05
N ASP A 49 -11.52 -1.51 0.13
CA ASP A 49 -11.03 -0.22 0.64
C ASP A 49 -9.67 0.14 0.05
N CYS A 50 -9.36 1.41 0.08
CA CYS A 50 -8.08 1.87 -0.42
C CYS A 50 -7.57 3.10 0.33
N TYR A 51 -6.26 3.26 0.31
CA TYR A 51 -5.58 4.47 0.74
C TYR A 51 -5.15 5.21 -0.52
N VAL A 52 -5.34 6.53 -0.56
CA VAL A 52 -4.85 7.34 -1.66
C VAL A 52 -3.69 8.16 -1.14
N LEU A 53 -2.51 7.88 -1.64
CA LEU A 53 -1.29 8.56 -1.21
C LEU A 53 -0.91 9.61 -2.24
N GLY A 54 -0.22 10.64 -1.79
CA GLY A 54 0.30 11.64 -2.71
C GLY A 54 -0.62 12.81 -2.99
N ILE A 55 -1.82 12.82 -2.40
CA ILE A 55 -2.74 13.94 -2.50
C ILE A 55 -2.86 14.54 -1.11
N HIS A 56 -2.45 15.79 -0.98
CA HIS A 56 -2.28 16.40 0.33
C HIS A 56 -3.42 17.35 0.69
N GLU A 57 -4.58 17.10 0.17
CA GLU A 57 -5.77 17.86 0.52
C GLU A 57 -6.96 16.90 0.50
N PRO A 58 -8.03 17.21 1.23
CA PRO A 58 -9.20 16.33 1.21
C PRO A 58 -9.87 16.36 -0.16
N ILE A 59 -10.26 15.18 -0.63
CA ILE A 59 -10.93 15.05 -1.93
C ILE A 59 -12.12 14.13 -1.76
N ASN A 60 -13.00 14.11 -2.77
CA ASN A 60 -14.19 13.26 -2.76
C ASN A 60 -14.02 12.03 -3.63
N SER A 61 -13.16 12.10 -4.62
CA SER A 61 -12.94 10.98 -5.51
C SER A 61 -11.57 11.15 -6.16
N PHE A 62 -11.08 10.08 -6.75
CA PHE A 62 -9.76 10.13 -7.36
C PHE A 62 -9.66 9.02 -8.40
N TYR A 63 -8.91 9.30 -9.47
CA TYR A 63 -8.58 8.29 -10.47
C TYR A 63 -7.07 8.11 -10.41
N GLY A 64 -6.61 6.96 -9.99
CA GLY A 64 -5.20 6.72 -9.79
C GLY A 64 -4.80 5.29 -10.00
N LYS A 65 -3.50 5.06 -9.90
CA LYS A 65 -2.92 3.76 -10.19
C LYS A 65 -2.75 2.96 -8.91
N CYS A 66 -3.11 1.69 -8.97
CA CYS A 66 -2.91 0.78 -7.84
C CYS A 66 -1.51 0.20 -7.94
N ILE A 67 -0.63 0.59 -7.03
CA ILE A 67 0.75 0.12 -7.07
C ILE A 67 1.00 -1.04 -6.13
N ALA A 68 0.10 -1.25 -5.17
CA ALA A 68 0.30 -2.28 -4.17
C ALA A 68 -0.99 -2.50 -3.42
N TYR A 69 -1.02 -3.51 -2.56
CA TYR A 69 -2.08 -3.60 -1.59
C TYR A 69 -1.52 -4.18 -0.30
N ILE A 70 -2.18 -3.83 0.79
CA ILE A 70 -1.85 -4.36 2.11
C ILE A 70 -2.78 -5.53 2.36
N HIS A 71 -2.20 -6.68 2.65
CA HIS A 71 -2.97 -7.87 2.98
C HIS A 71 -2.86 -8.09 4.47
N ARG A 72 -3.97 -8.03 5.17
CA ARG A 72 -4.00 -8.25 6.62
C ARG A 72 -4.06 -9.74 6.89
N LEU A 73 -3.15 -10.21 7.69
CA LEU A 73 -3.01 -11.64 7.91
C LEU A 73 -4.03 -12.19 8.88
N ASN A 74 -4.49 -11.37 9.81
CA ASN A 74 -5.40 -11.87 10.83
C ASN A 74 -6.86 -11.71 10.50
N ASP A 75 -7.25 -10.87 9.58
CA ASP A 75 -8.67 -10.78 9.22
C ASP A 75 -8.90 -10.87 7.73
N ASP A 76 -7.85 -11.22 6.99
CA ASP A 76 -7.98 -11.50 5.57
C ASP A 76 -8.60 -10.35 4.79
N ASP A 77 -8.30 -9.14 5.19
CA ASP A 77 -8.82 -7.95 4.56
C ASP A 77 -7.69 -7.28 3.79
N ASP A 78 -8.03 -6.70 2.65
CA ASP A 78 -7.03 -6.08 1.78
C ASP A 78 -7.34 -4.61 1.62
N LYS A 79 -6.28 -3.79 1.53
CA LYS A 79 -6.41 -2.36 1.30
C LYS A 79 -5.52 -1.98 0.13
N LEU A 80 -6.11 -1.43 -0.91
CA LEU A 80 -5.35 -1.03 -2.08
C LEU A 80 -4.57 0.26 -1.80
N ILE A 81 -3.46 0.41 -2.49
CA ILE A 81 -2.66 1.64 -2.41
C ILE A 81 -2.74 2.32 -3.76
N ILE A 82 -3.38 3.48 -3.79
CA ILE A 82 -3.64 4.22 -5.02
C ILE A 82 -2.81 5.49 -5.01
N VAL A 83 -2.18 5.80 -6.12
CA VAL A 83 -1.29 6.96 -6.21
C VAL A 83 -1.55 7.69 -7.52
N PRO A 84 -1.16 8.97 -7.60
CA PRO A 84 -1.22 9.69 -8.87
C PRO A 84 -0.31 9.04 -9.90
N ASN A 85 -0.65 9.28 -11.15
CA ASN A 85 -0.01 8.69 -12.29
C ASN A 85 1.51 8.76 -12.26
N ASN A 86 2.09 9.81 -11.79
CA ASN A 86 3.53 9.99 -11.86
C ASN A 86 4.22 9.82 -10.51
N LYS A 87 3.58 9.14 -9.58
CA LYS A 87 4.15 8.95 -8.26
C LYS A 87 4.31 7.48 -7.96
N ASN A 88 5.26 7.17 -7.09
CA ASN A 88 5.45 5.82 -6.61
C ASN A 88 5.99 5.91 -5.18
N TYR A 89 5.76 4.87 -4.41
CA TYR A 89 6.15 4.82 -3.02
C TYR A 89 6.77 3.46 -2.72
N SER A 90 7.82 3.46 -1.94
CA SER A 90 8.44 2.21 -1.52
C SER A 90 7.55 1.52 -0.48
N ASN A 91 7.82 0.26 -0.21
CA ASN A 91 7.10 -0.45 0.83
C ASN A 91 7.24 0.24 2.17
N GLN A 92 8.41 0.75 2.46
CA GLN A 92 8.66 1.43 3.71
C GLN A 92 7.85 2.71 3.82
N GLU A 93 7.77 3.47 2.72
CA GLU A 93 6.96 4.69 2.71
C GLU A 93 5.49 4.35 2.88
N ILE A 94 5.01 3.31 2.21
CA ILE A 94 3.63 2.88 2.35
C ILE A 94 3.35 2.51 3.80
N GLN A 95 4.27 1.78 4.42
CA GLN A 95 4.10 1.36 5.79
C GLN A 95 3.97 2.56 6.73
N VAL A 96 4.84 3.54 6.55
CA VAL A 96 4.81 4.73 7.41
C VAL A 96 3.52 5.51 7.21
N LEU A 97 3.10 5.69 5.96
CA LEU A 97 1.92 6.50 5.67
C LEU A 97 0.62 5.83 6.08
N THR A 98 0.59 4.52 6.23
CA THR A 98 -0.61 3.82 6.64
C THR A 98 -0.56 3.34 8.08
N GLU A 99 0.51 3.65 8.79
CA GLU A 99 0.72 3.15 10.14
C GLU A 99 -0.38 3.60 11.11
N PHE A 100 -0.97 4.76 10.88
CA PHE A 100 -1.99 5.29 11.77
C PHE A 100 -3.14 4.30 11.98
N GLN A 101 -3.41 3.48 10.99
CA GLN A 101 -4.49 2.50 11.07
C GLN A 101 -3.97 1.07 11.04
N GLU A 102 -2.94 0.82 10.23
CA GLU A 102 -2.48 -0.55 10.06
C GLU A 102 -1.65 -1.04 11.24
N GLN A 103 -1.24 -0.16 12.13
CA GLN A 103 -0.47 -0.56 13.31
C GLN A 103 -1.22 -1.58 14.18
N TYR A 104 -2.54 -1.67 14.04
CA TYR A 104 -3.35 -2.56 14.83
C TYR A 104 -3.47 -3.95 14.23
N PHE A 105 -2.84 -4.18 13.09
CA PHE A 105 -2.99 -5.43 12.34
C PHE A 105 -1.64 -5.97 11.93
N LYS A 106 -1.58 -7.27 11.76
CA LYS A 106 -0.42 -7.90 11.12
C LYS A 106 -0.70 -7.96 9.64
N SER A 107 0.23 -7.49 8.84
CA SER A 107 -0.02 -7.39 7.41
C SER A 107 1.27 -7.48 6.63
N VAL A 108 1.12 -7.71 5.34
CA VAL A 108 2.23 -7.67 4.38
C VAL A 108 1.82 -6.78 3.23
N ILE A 109 2.80 -6.21 2.54
CA ILE A 109 2.55 -5.37 1.38
C ILE A 109 2.89 -6.18 0.14
N ILE A 110 1.94 -6.29 -0.77
CA ILE A 110 2.10 -7.02 -2.02
C ILE A 110 2.05 -6.02 -3.16
N ARG A 111 3.01 -6.09 -4.06
CA ARG A 111 3.19 -5.06 -5.08
C ARG A 111 3.08 -5.59 -6.46
N ASP A 112 2.70 -4.67 -7.36
CA ASP A 112 2.87 -4.84 -8.78
C ASP A 112 4.37 -4.83 -9.06
N PRO A 113 4.94 -5.86 -9.65
CA PRO A 113 6.38 -5.88 -9.91
C PRO A 113 6.86 -4.70 -10.73
N SER A 114 6.03 -4.18 -11.62
CA SER A 114 6.45 -3.03 -12.44
C SER A 114 6.51 -1.75 -11.64
N SER A 115 6.01 -1.74 -10.42
CA SER A 115 6.04 -0.56 -9.57
C SER A 115 7.13 -0.64 -8.52
N MET A 116 7.95 -1.67 -8.53
CA MET A 116 9.03 -1.78 -7.56
C MET A 116 10.04 -0.67 -7.78
N ILE A 117 10.53 -0.13 -6.68
CA ILE A 117 11.57 0.86 -6.74
C ILE A 117 12.87 0.13 -6.53
N PHE A 118 13.65 0.09 -7.58
CA PHE A 118 14.92 -0.54 -7.46
C PHE A 118 15.90 0.52 -7.23
N GLN A 119 16.73 0.29 -6.54
CA GLN A 119 17.57 1.11 -6.32
C GLN A 119 18.33 1.21 -7.26
N LYS A 120 17.93 1.59 -7.96
CA LYS A 120 18.49 1.89 -8.83
C LYS A 120 19.64 2.22 -8.42
N ASN A 121 19.86 2.11 -7.88
CA ASN A 121 20.87 2.19 -7.47
C ASN A 121 21.42 1.30 -6.82
N ILE A 122 21.35 0.64 -6.86
CA ILE A 122 21.87 -0.23 -6.28
C ILE A 122 22.78 -0.66 -6.80
N PRO A 123 23.28 -0.40 -7.09
CA PRO A 123 24.14 -0.84 -7.29
C PRO A 123 24.94 -1.10 -7.32
N GLU A 124 24.96 -1.07 -7.31
CA GLU A 124 25.51 -1.36 -7.20
C GLU A 124 26.18 -1.74 -6.76
N LEU A 125 26.18 -1.90 -6.58
CA LEU A 125 26.57 -2.45 -5.97
C LEU A 125 27.19 -3.18 -6.15
N SER A 126 27.53 -3.47 -6.36
CA SER A 126 27.97 -4.13 -6.40
C SER A 126 28.18 -4.91 -6.45
N ILE A 127 28.47 -5.40 -6.84
CA ILE A 127 28.41 -6.30 -6.79
C ILE A 127 28.93 -7.02 -6.14
N SER A 128 29.49 -7.08 -5.85
CA SER A 128 29.76 -7.71 -5.03
C SER A 128 29.29 -7.42 -3.97
N ASN A 129 29.09 -6.76 -3.69
CA ASN A 129 28.40 -6.55 -2.70
C ASN A 129 27.19 -6.38 -3.01
N LEU A 130 27.03 -6.32 -3.86
CA LEU A 130 25.89 -6.29 -4.14
C LEU A 130 25.34 -7.46 -4.20
N GLU A 131 26.04 -8.29 -4.40
CA GLU A 131 25.56 -9.40 -4.34
C GLU A 131 25.18 -9.78 -3.21
N ASN A 132 25.75 -9.36 -2.47
CA ASN A 132 25.27 -9.70 -1.35
C ASN A 132 24.20 -8.90 -1.09
N THR A 133 24.17 -7.93 -1.42
CA THR A 133 23.12 -7.21 -1.15
C THR A 133 22.07 -7.60 -1.87
N LEU A 134 22.20 -8.08 -2.78
CA LEU A 134 21.21 -8.45 -3.41
C LEU A 134 20.84 -9.60 -3.11
N LYS A 135 21.64 -10.22 -2.71
CA LYS A 135 21.27 -11.27 -2.38
C LYS A 135 20.57 -11.13 -1.30
N PHE A 136 20.66 -10.33 -0.70
CA PHE A 136 19.95 -10.27 0.30
C PHE A 136 18.74 -9.58 -0.02
N TYR A 137 18.55 -9.08 -1.03
CA TYR A 137 17.36 -8.71 -1.34
C TYR A 137 16.78 -9.37 -2.31
N ASN A 138 17.16 -10.08 -2.75
CA ASN A 138 16.56 -10.80 -3.41
C ASN A 138 16.40 -11.89 -3.00
N THR A 139 16.87 -12.05 -2.36
CA THR A 139 16.62 -12.80 -1.83
C THR A 139 16.02 -12.60 -1.15
N ILE A 140 16.06 -11.93 -1.23
CA ILE A 140 15.49 -11.44 -0.74
C ILE A 140 14.71 -11.18 -1.13
N GLY A 141 14.51 -10.98 -1.80
CA GLY A 141 13.83 -10.56 -1.83
C GLY A 141 13.41 -10.46 -1.68
N PHE A 142 13.34 -10.47 -1.72
CA PHE A 142 12.92 -10.15 -1.26
C PHE A 142 12.49 -10.23 -0.68
N LYS A 143 12.35 -10.69 -0.79
CA LYS A 143 11.74 -10.69 -0.06
C LYS A 143 11.47 -9.91 0.60
N ILE A 144 11.21 -9.43 0.72
CA ILE A 144 11.03 -8.83 1.55
C ILE A 144 9.86 -8.21 1.73
N GLU A 145 8.94 -8.60 2.19
CA GLU A 145 7.95 -7.97 2.55
C GLU A 145 8.11 -7.44 3.81
N TYR A 146 7.55 -6.38 4.22
CA TYR A 146 7.65 -5.85 5.52
C TYR A 146 6.53 -6.25 6.36
N SER A 147 6.78 -6.61 7.60
CA SER A 147 5.75 -6.83 8.58
C SER A 147 5.60 -5.62 9.44
N ARG A 148 4.48 -5.46 10.07
CA ARG A 148 4.27 -4.36 10.99
C ARG A 148 5.10 -4.55 12.24
N PRO A 149 5.42 -3.48 12.96
CA PRO A 149 6.32 -3.56 14.10
C PRO A 149 5.94 -4.56 15.16
N GLU A 150 4.68 -4.76 15.36
CA GLU A 150 4.29 -5.71 16.38
C GLU A 150 4.69 -7.11 16.01
N ASP A 151 5.12 -7.32 14.80
CA ASP A 151 5.59 -8.63 14.40
C ASP A 151 7.00 -8.88 14.83
N LYS A 152 7.64 -7.92 15.38
CA LYS A 152 9.01 -8.10 15.76
C LYS A 152 9.19 -8.72 17.09
#